data_e162130d1a58d4485a61cd4684c7e672
#
_entry.id   e162130d1a58d4485a61cd4684c7e672
#
_cell.length_a   1.000
_cell.length_b   1.000
_cell.length_c   1.000
_cell.angle_alpha   90.00
_cell.angle_beta   90.00
_cell.angle_gamma   90.00
#
_symmetry.space_group_name_H-M   'P 1'
#
loop_
_entity.id
_entity.type
_entity.pdbx_description
1 polymer ?
#
loop_
_entity_poly.entity_id
_entity_poly.type
_entity_poly.pdbx_seq_one_letter_code
_entity_poly.pdbx_strand_id
1 'polypeptide(L)'
;MAKQKKAVKGREQWSGQMGFIFAAIGSAVGLGNIWRFPGVAYENGGGAFILPYLIALLSAGIPILFLDYAIGHRYRGTPPTAFRRMRKWAEGFGWFQVAICLVIILYYAVIVAWAGSFAFFSLDLKWGDDASGFF
;
A
#
# COMPACT_ATOMS: atom_id res chain seq x y z
N MET A 1 34.26 37.13 3.52
CA MET A 1 32.84 36.82 3.71
C MET A 1 32.65 35.30 3.62
N ALA A 2 32.56 34.63 4.75
CA ALA A 2 32.38 33.19 4.81
C ALA A 2 30.90 32.86 4.57
N LYS A 3 30.59 32.15 3.46
CA LYS A 3 29.26 31.59 3.22
C LYS A 3 28.96 30.54 4.29
N GLN A 4 28.10 30.88 5.25
CA GLN A 4 27.49 29.89 6.15
C GLN A 4 26.81 28.82 5.32
N LYS A 5 27.41 27.61 5.30
CA LYS A 5 26.71 26.40 4.84
C LYS A 5 25.52 26.17 5.79
N LYS A 6 24.30 26.49 5.34
CA LYS A 6 23.09 26.06 6.03
C LYS A 6 23.21 24.54 6.20
N ALA A 7 23.30 24.11 7.46
CA ALA A 7 23.24 22.69 7.81
C ALA A 7 21.92 22.14 7.23
N VAL A 8 22.02 21.27 6.26
CA VAL A 8 20.89 20.50 5.74
C VAL A 8 20.44 19.67 6.92
N LYS A 9 19.29 20.02 7.53
CA LYS A 9 18.63 19.25 8.58
C LYS A 9 18.60 17.82 8.08
N GLY A 10 19.28 16.89 8.76
CA GLY A 10 19.40 15.51 8.34
C GLY A 10 18.00 14.94 8.14
N ARG A 11 17.70 14.51 6.91
CA ARG A 11 16.45 13.79 6.63
C ARG A 11 16.50 12.47 7.37
N GLU A 12 15.37 12.08 7.92
CA GLU A 12 15.20 10.78 8.51
C GLU A 12 15.64 9.69 7.54
N GLN A 13 16.49 8.81 8.01
CA GLN A 13 17.01 7.66 7.27
C GLN A 13 16.72 6.41 8.08
N TRP A 14 16.53 5.29 7.40
CA TRP A 14 16.35 4.02 8.06
C TRP A 14 17.62 3.68 8.84
N SER A 15 17.45 3.29 10.10
CA SER A 15 18.57 2.93 10.99
C SER A 15 19.30 1.65 10.57
N GLY A 16 18.72 0.90 9.62
CA GLY A 16 19.30 -0.31 9.08
C GLY A 16 18.42 -0.95 8.01
N GLN A 17 19.01 -1.91 7.27
CA GLN A 17 18.34 -2.63 6.21
C GLN A 17 17.13 -3.43 6.71
N MET A 18 17.23 -4.04 7.87
CA MET A 18 16.14 -4.82 8.48
C MET A 18 14.95 -3.92 8.83
N GLY A 19 15.17 -2.73 9.38
CA GLY A 19 14.10 -1.76 9.66
C GLY A 19 13.33 -1.36 8.40
N PHE A 20 14.03 -1.13 7.28
CA PHE A 20 13.41 -0.88 5.99
C PHE A 20 12.59 -2.09 5.49
N ILE A 21 13.12 -3.31 5.58
CA ILE A 21 12.44 -4.53 5.14
C ILE A 21 11.14 -4.75 5.95
N PHE A 22 11.20 -4.65 7.26
CA PHE A 22 10.01 -4.80 8.11
C PHE A 22 8.96 -3.73 7.85
N ALA A 23 9.38 -2.49 7.62
CA ALA A 23 8.47 -1.42 7.27
C ALA A 23 7.82 -1.64 5.88
N ALA A 24 8.58 -2.12 4.91
CA ALA A 24 8.07 -2.47 3.59
C ALA A 24 7.07 -3.63 3.64
N ILE A 25 7.38 -4.70 4.40
CA ILE A 25 6.47 -5.82 4.63
C ILE A 25 5.19 -5.33 5.34
N GLY A 26 5.32 -4.58 6.44
CA GLY A 26 4.18 -4.04 7.18
C GLY A 26 3.28 -3.13 6.34
N SER A 27 3.87 -2.36 5.42
CA SER A 27 3.12 -1.53 4.47
C SER A 27 2.43 -2.35 3.37
N ALA A 28 3.00 -3.49 2.98
CA ALA A 28 2.45 -4.35 1.94
C ALA A 28 1.33 -5.27 2.46
N VAL A 29 1.38 -5.66 3.74
CA VAL A 29 0.35 -6.51 4.36
C VAL A 29 -0.85 -5.65 4.75
N GLY A 30 -1.97 -5.89 4.08
CA GLY A 30 -3.23 -5.19 4.33
C GLY A 30 -4.43 -6.14 4.31
N LEU A 31 -5.59 -5.60 4.62
CA LEU A 31 -6.86 -6.35 4.58
C LEU A 31 -7.12 -7.03 3.22
N GLY A 32 -6.66 -6.41 2.13
CA GLY A 32 -6.76 -6.98 0.80
C GLY A 32 -6.09 -8.36 0.68
N ASN A 33 -4.95 -8.54 1.33
CA ASN A 33 -4.20 -9.79 1.27
C ASN A 33 -4.86 -10.90 2.11
N ILE A 34 -5.51 -10.52 3.22
CA ILE A 34 -6.11 -11.47 4.17
C ILE A 34 -7.54 -11.83 3.74
N TRP A 35 -8.29 -10.85 3.27
CA TRP A 35 -9.71 -11.03 2.94
C TRP A 35 -9.96 -11.15 1.44
N ARG A 36 -9.58 -10.13 0.65
CA ARG A 36 -9.95 -10.05 -0.76
C ARG A 36 -9.21 -11.08 -1.63
N PHE A 37 -7.93 -11.28 -1.40
CA PHE A 37 -7.15 -12.21 -2.22
C PHE A 37 -7.63 -13.66 -2.13
N PRO A 38 -7.88 -14.24 -0.92
CA PRO A 38 -8.45 -15.59 -0.82
C PRO A 38 -9.82 -15.71 -1.47
N GLY A 39 -10.70 -14.71 -1.33
CA GLY A 39 -12.01 -14.68 -1.97
C GLY A 39 -11.92 -14.73 -3.48
N VAL A 40 -11.10 -13.82 -4.07
CA VAL A 40 -10.86 -13.81 -5.52
C VAL A 40 -10.24 -15.12 -6.01
N ALA A 41 -9.29 -15.68 -5.27
CA ALA A 41 -8.69 -16.96 -5.62
C ALA A 41 -9.74 -18.09 -5.63
N TYR A 42 -10.62 -18.13 -4.64
CA TYR A 42 -11.69 -19.10 -4.54
C TYR A 42 -12.68 -19.00 -5.73
N GLU A 43 -13.14 -17.77 -6.05
CA GLU A 43 -14.07 -17.51 -7.16
C GLU A 43 -13.47 -17.83 -8.54
N ASN A 44 -12.15 -17.77 -8.69
CA ASN A 44 -11.44 -18.01 -9.95
C ASN A 44 -10.74 -19.38 -10.04
N GLY A 45 -11.30 -20.39 -9.40
CA GLY A 45 -10.83 -21.78 -9.51
C GLY A 45 -9.76 -22.18 -8.49
N GLY A 46 -9.64 -21.45 -7.38
CA GLY A 46 -8.77 -21.84 -6.27
C GLY A 46 -7.29 -21.92 -6.66
N GLY A 47 -6.74 -23.13 -6.61
CA GLY A 47 -5.33 -23.36 -6.94
C GLY A 47 -4.94 -23.02 -8.38
N ALA A 48 -5.86 -23.10 -9.33
CA ALA A 48 -5.62 -22.74 -10.73
C ALA A 48 -5.33 -21.23 -10.89
N PHE A 49 -5.88 -20.38 -10.03
CA PHE A 49 -5.63 -18.95 -10.01
C PHE A 49 -4.18 -18.60 -9.66
N ILE A 50 -3.49 -19.43 -8.91
CA ILE A 50 -2.11 -19.15 -8.44
C ILE A 50 -1.12 -19.02 -9.60
N LEU A 51 -1.27 -19.82 -10.64
CA LEU A 51 -0.35 -19.79 -11.78
C LEU A 51 -0.40 -18.44 -12.54
N PRO A 52 -1.57 -17.97 -13.05
CA PRO A 52 -1.66 -16.66 -13.69
C PRO A 52 -1.30 -15.51 -12.74
N TYR A 53 -1.60 -15.62 -11.44
CA TYR A 53 -1.19 -14.66 -10.44
C TYR A 53 0.35 -14.53 -10.36
N LEU A 54 1.07 -15.66 -10.30
CA LEU A 54 2.54 -15.65 -10.26
C LEU A 54 3.14 -15.06 -11.54
N ILE A 55 2.58 -15.38 -12.71
CA ILE A 55 3.00 -14.80 -13.97
C ILE A 55 2.83 -13.27 -13.96
N ALA A 56 1.68 -12.78 -13.54
CA ALA A 56 1.40 -11.35 -13.43
C ALA A 56 2.30 -10.66 -12.39
N LEU A 57 2.55 -11.31 -11.25
CA LEU A 57 3.44 -10.80 -10.21
C LEU A 57 4.88 -10.65 -10.72
N LEU A 58 5.42 -11.66 -11.40
CA LEU A 58 6.78 -11.65 -11.90
C LEU A 58 6.96 -10.71 -13.09
N SER A 59 5.98 -10.65 -14.00
CA SER A 59 6.06 -9.86 -15.23
C SER A 59 5.73 -8.39 -15.05
N ALA A 60 4.80 -8.05 -14.17
CA ALA A 60 4.33 -6.69 -13.97
C ALA A 60 4.52 -6.20 -12.52
N GLY A 61 4.12 -6.98 -11.53
CA GLY A 61 4.11 -6.55 -10.13
C GLY A 61 5.50 -6.18 -9.61
N ILE A 62 6.46 -7.08 -9.74
CA ILE A 62 7.84 -6.85 -9.27
C ILE A 62 8.52 -5.71 -10.04
N PRO A 63 8.49 -5.64 -11.39
CA PRO A 63 9.07 -4.52 -12.12
C PRO A 63 8.48 -3.15 -11.75
N ILE A 64 7.16 -3.07 -11.55
CA ILE A 64 6.49 -1.82 -11.11
C ILE A 64 6.95 -1.44 -9.70
N LEU A 65 7.04 -2.39 -8.78
CA LEU A 65 7.53 -2.14 -7.43
C LEU A 65 8.98 -1.61 -7.41
N PHE A 66 9.86 -2.18 -8.24
CA PHE A 66 11.22 -1.66 -8.41
C PHE A 66 11.24 -0.24 -8.94
N LEU A 67 10.35 0.08 -9.90
CA LEU A 67 10.22 1.42 -10.44
C LEU A 67 9.79 2.41 -9.35
N ASP A 68 8.81 2.06 -8.54
CA ASP A 68 8.31 2.90 -7.43
C ASP A 68 9.42 3.18 -6.41
N TYR A 69 10.16 2.15 -5.99
CA TYR A 69 11.31 2.33 -5.08
C TYR A 69 12.42 3.18 -5.70
N ALA A 70 12.72 2.98 -6.98
CA ALA A 70 13.74 3.77 -7.68
C ALA A 70 13.35 5.25 -7.76
N ILE A 71 12.09 5.55 -8.07
CA ILE A 71 11.55 6.92 -8.10
C ILE A 71 11.58 7.52 -6.70
N GLY A 72 11.08 6.80 -5.70
CA GLY A 72 11.05 7.25 -4.31
C GLY A 72 12.45 7.53 -3.76
N HIS A 73 13.40 6.64 -4.02
CA HIS A 73 14.80 6.81 -3.60
C HIS A 73 15.51 7.98 -4.28
N ARG A 74 15.30 8.14 -5.60
CA ARG A 74 15.95 9.18 -6.40
C ARG A 74 15.40 10.57 -6.12
N TYR A 75 14.08 10.73 -6.10
CA TYR A 75 13.46 12.05 -6.03
C TYR A 75 13.09 12.50 -4.62
N ARG A 76 12.94 11.58 -3.68
CA ARG A 76 12.75 11.82 -2.23
C ARG A 76 11.79 12.98 -1.95
N GLY A 77 10.51 12.80 -2.17
CA GLY A 77 9.51 13.85 -1.96
C GLY A 77 8.09 13.30 -2.02
N THR A 78 7.11 14.19 -1.88
CA THR A 78 5.71 13.85 -2.13
C THR A 78 5.50 13.50 -3.61
N PRO A 79 4.50 12.70 -3.98
CA PRO A 79 4.25 12.31 -5.37
C PRO A 79 4.25 13.50 -6.35
N PRO A 80 3.52 14.62 -6.11
CA PRO A 80 3.55 15.76 -7.02
C PRO A 80 4.95 16.34 -7.20
N THR A 81 5.72 16.46 -6.12
CA THR A 81 7.09 17.03 -6.20
C THR A 81 8.06 16.07 -6.87
N ALA A 82 7.92 14.76 -6.68
CA ALA A 82 8.75 13.75 -7.33
C ALA A 82 8.53 13.78 -8.85
N PHE A 83 7.27 13.72 -9.28
CA PHE A 83 6.91 13.77 -10.71
C PHE A 83 7.29 15.11 -11.37
N ARG A 84 7.09 16.24 -10.67
CA ARG A 84 7.52 17.55 -11.16
C ARG A 84 9.04 17.64 -11.39
N ARG A 85 9.84 16.98 -10.51
CA ARG A 85 11.30 16.90 -10.69
C ARG A 85 11.71 16.06 -11.89
N MET A 86 10.88 15.10 -12.31
CA MET A 86 11.09 14.35 -13.54
C MET A 86 10.75 15.20 -14.76
N ARG A 87 9.53 15.73 -14.82
CA ARG A 87 9.05 16.67 -15.86
C ARG A 87 7.92 17.53 -15.31
N LYS A 88 7.90 18.81 -15.67
CA LYS A 88 6.89 19.77 -15.18
C LYS A 88 5.44 19.33 -15.45
N TRP A 89 5.16 18.76 -16.62
CA TRP A 89 3.81 18.29 -16.98
C TRP A 89 3.41 17.03 -16.22
N ALA A 90 4.37 16.24 -15.74
CA ALA A 90 4.10 15.01 -15.00
C ALA A 90 3.61 15.28 -13.56
N GLU A 91 3.67 16.52 -13.07
CA GLU A 91 3.13 16.90 -11.76
C GLU A 91 1.65 16.50 -11.59
N GLY A 92 0.87 16.55 -12.69
CA GLY A 92 -0.54 16.14 -12.69
C GLY A 92 -0.75 14.68 -12.28
N PHE A 93 0.14 13.76 -12.68
CA PHE A 93 0.10 12.37 -12.23
C PHE A 93 0.32 12.23 -10.73
N GLY A 94 1.20 13.06 -10.15
CA GLY A 94 1.41 13.09 -8.72
C GLY A 94 0.17 13.56 -7.95
N TRP A 95 -0.53 14.57 -8.44
CA TRP A 95 -1.81 15.01 -7.85
C TRP A 95 -2.92 13.98 -8.03
N PHE A 96 -2.97 13.29 -9.17
CA PHE A 96 -3.89 12.18 -9.38
C PHE A 96 -3.67 11.06 -8.35
N GLN A 97 -2.41 10.72 -8.05
CA GLN A 97 -2.08 9.74 -7.01
C GLN A 97 -2.54 10.19 -5.62
N VAL A 98 -2.39 11.47 -5.28
CA VAL A 98 -2.90 12.03 -4.02
C VAL A 98 -4.43 11.93 -3.94
N ALA A 99 -5.14 12.24 -5.03
CA ALA A 99 -6.60 12.10 -5.10
C ALA A 99 -7.05 10.64 -4.91
N ILE A 100 -6.36 9.68 -5.53
CA ILE A 100 -6.62 8.25 -5.31
C ILE A 100 -6.44 7.88 -3.84
N CYS A 101 -5.35 8.31 -3.21
CA CYS A 101 -5.11 8.04 -1.78
C CYS A 101 -6.22 8.61 -0.90
N LEU A 102 -6.71 9.82 -1.20
CA LEU A 102 -7.82 10.43 -0.47
C LEU A 102 -9.09 9.58 -0.55
N VAL A 103 -9.47 9.15 -1.76
CA VAL A 103 -10.65 8.29 -1.97
C VAL A 103 -10.48 6.96 -1.23
N ILE A 104 -9.29 6.35 -1.30
CA ILE A 104 -9.01 5.09 -0.60
C ILE A 104 -9.18 5.26 0.92
N ILE A 105 -8.63 6.32 1.51
CA ILE A 105 -8.75 6.58 2.95
C ILE A 105 -10.21 6.64 3.39
N LEU A 106 -11.08 7.27 2.61
CA LEU A 106 -12.49 7.44 2.96
C LEU A 106 -13.21 6.09 3.08
N TYR A 107 -13.10 5.19 2.09
CA TYR A 107 -13.78 3.89 2.17
C TYR A 107 -13.02 2.87 3.02
N TYR A 108 -11.70 2.96 3.07
CA TYR A 108 -10.89 2.01 3.83
C TYR A 108 -11.10 2.12 5.34
N ALA A 109 -11.39 3.33 5.83
CA ALA A 109 -11.76 3.56 7.23
C ALA A 109 -13.02 2.74 7.62
N VAL A 110 -14.01 2.66 6.74
CA VAL A 110 -15.23 1.85 6.97
C VAL A 110 -14.88 0.35 7.02
N ILE A 111 -14.05 -0.12 6.09
CA ILE A 111 -13.64 -1.54 6.05
C ILE A 111 -12.85 -1.92 7.31
N VAL A 112 -11.96 -1.04 7.79
CA VAL A 112 -11.23 -1.26 9.05
C VAL A 112 -12.17 -1.30 10.25
N ALA A 113 -13.18 -0.41 10.29
CA ALA A 113 -14.19 -0.42 11.35
C ALA A 113 -14.99 -1.74 11.35
N TRP A 114 -15.41 -2.23 10.19
CA TRP A 114 -16.08 -3.52 10.07
C TRP A 114 -15.20 -4.67 10.53
N ALA A 115 -13.94 -4.73 10.06
CA ALA A 115 -13.00 -5.77 10.47
C ALA A 115 -12.78 -5.77 11.99
N GLY A 116 -12.68 -4.59 12.61
CA GLY A 116 -12.58 -4.45 14.06
C GLY A 116 -13.83 -4.91 14.80
N SER A 117 -15.01 -4.57 14.29
CA SER A 117 -16.28 -5.01 14.85
C SER A 117 -16.43 -6.54 14.78
N PHE A 118 -16.12 -7.14 13.62
CA PHE A 118 -16.13 -8.60 13.48
C PHE A 118 -15.12 -9.28 14.42
N ALA A 119 -13.92 -8.75 14.56
CA ALA A 119 -12.94 -9.27 15.50
C ALA A 119 -13.45 -9.25 16.95
N PHE A 120 -14.16 -8.20 17.35
CA PHE A 120 -14.76 -8.09 18.66
C PHE A 120 -15.93 -9.08 18.85
N PHE A 121 -16.85 -9.16 17.88
CA PHE A 121 -17.99 -10.06 17.95
C PHE A 121 -17.61 -11.54 17.81
N SER A 122 -16.43 -11.86 17.24
CA SER A 122 -15.91 -13.23 17.15
C SER A 122 -15.59 -13.85 18.51
N LEU A 123 -15.39 -13.04 19.53
CA LEU A 123 -15.13 -13.55 20.89
C LEU A 123 -16.34 -14.30 21.46
N ASP A 124 -17.55 -13.87 21.12
CA ASP A 124 -18.81 -14.44 21.62
C ASP A 124 -19.63 -15.14 20.51
N LEU A 125 -19.09 -15.24 19.27
CA LEU A 125 -19.80 -15.79 18.09
C LEU A 125 -21.22 -15.22 17.92
N LYS A 126 -21.38 -13.91 18.07
CA LYS A 126 -22.68 -13.23 18.10
C LYS A 126 -23.51 -13.35 16.83
N TRP A 127 -22.88 -13.69 15.70
CA TRP A 127 -23.58 -13.92 14.42
C TRP A 127 -24.25 -15.30 14.31
N GLY A 128 -24.09 -16.21 15.30
CA GLY A 128 -24.69 -17.55 15.23
C GLY A 128 -24.32 -18.30 13.95
N ASP A 129 -25.35 -18.83 13.27
CA ASP A 129 -25.17 -19.60 12.03
C ASP A 129 -25.17 -18.74 10.76
N ASP A 130 -25.53 -17.44 10.85
CA ASP A 130 -25.59 -16.52 9.72
C ASP A 130 -24.69 -15.31 9.89
N ALA A 131 -23.41 -15.50 9.58
CA ALA A 131 -22.43 -14.42 9.62
C ALA A 131 -22.65 -13.37 8.50
N SER A 132 -23.31 -13.74 7.41
CA SER A 132 -23.55 -12.83 6.27
C SER A 132 -24.74 -11.90 6.46
N GLY A 133 -25.75 -12.33 7.23
CA GLY A 133 -26.93 -11.54 7.55
C GLY A 133 -26.78 -10.69 8.81
N PHE A 134 -25.67 -10.78 9.54
CA PHE A 134 -25.46 -10.11 10.82
C PHE A 134 -25.15 -8.61 10.66
N PHE A 135 -24.67 -8.15 9.48
CA PHE A 135 -24.35 -6.75 9.17
C PHE A 135 -25.24 -6.14 8.10
#